data_eb88379b3ab7733f06b30d46d65bbf93
#
_entry.id   eb88379b3ab7733f06b30d46d65bbf93
#
_cell.length_a   1.000
_cell.length_b   1.000
_cell.length_c   1.000
_cell.angle_alpha   90.00
_cell.angle_beta   90.00
_cell.angle_gamma   90.00
#
_symmetry.space_group_name_H-M   'P 1'
#
loop_
_entity.id
_entity.type
_entity.pdbx_description
1 polymer ?
#
loop_
_entity_poly.entity_id
_entity_poly.type
_entity_poly.pdbx_seq_one_letter_code
_entity_poly.pdbx_strand_id
1 'polypeptide(L)'
;MARQLVTVDCTVDSSGDAVVLTPDISGFIEAMRDVPDGAAPLATGWDAVIVGTTTSMAIITITNGGTSAVEFRPRAAIQDITNVASLYESGQAVEDKIFVHGESLTVTLDEGGASKTGKLFIWVS
;
A
#
# COMPACT_ATOMS: atom_id res chain seq x y z
N MET A 1 17.04 -11.75 9.84
CA MET A 1 15.92 -10.88 10.21
C MET A 1 14.60 -11.59 9.92
N ALA A 2 13.72 -11.63 10.89
CA ALA A 2 12.42 -12.29 10.72
C ALA A 2 11.51 -11.44 9.81
N ARG A 3 10.81 -12.11 8.91
CA ARG A 3 9.76 -11.46 8.12
C ARG A 3 8.52 -11.27 8.98
N GLN A 4 7.84 -10.18 8.76
CA GLN A 4 6.59 -9.87 9.43
C GLN A 4 5.46 -9.81 8.41
N LEU A 5 4.34 -10.44 8.73
CA LEU A 5 3.10 -10.27 7.98
C LEU A 5 2.17 -9.36 8.76
N VAL A 6 1.79 -8.25 8.14
CA VAL A 6 0.81 -7.31 8.69
C VAL A 6 -0.49 -7.49 7.92
N THR A 7 -1.58 -7.71 8.64
CA THR A 7 -2.91 -7.85 8.04
C THR A 7 -3.75 -6.63 8.41
N VAL A 8 -4.35 -6.01 7.41
CA VAL A 8 -5.19 -4.82 7.57
C VAL A 8 -6.61 -5.14 7.10
N ASP A 9 -7.59 -4.96 7.97
CA ASP A 9 -9.00 -5.10 7.59
C ASP A 9 -9.49 -3.78 7.01
N CYS A 10 -9.87 -3.81 5.74
CA CYS A 10 -10.30 -2.65 4.98
C CYS A 10 -11.81 -2.68 4.81
N THR A 11 -12.53 -2.24 5.85
CA THR A 11 -14.00 -2.15 5.81
C THR A 11 -14.41 -0.69 5.62
N VAL A 12 -15.12 -0.43 4.53
CA VAL A 12 -15.60 0.92 4.21
C VAL A 12 -16.98 1.17 4.83
N ASP A 13 -17.29 2.46 5.02
CA ASP A 13 -18.58 2.90 5.55
C ASP A 13 -19.66 2.90 4.45
N SER A 14 -20.83 3.49 4.75
CA SER A 14 -21.94 3.57 3.81
C SER A 14 -21.66 4.45 2.59
N SER A 15 -20.63 5.30 2.67
CA SER A 15 -20.18 6.15 1.56
C SER A 15 -19.04 5.54 0.74
N GLY A 16 -18.55 4.38 1.15
CA GLY A 16 -17.44 3.71 0.47
C GLY A 16 -16.07 4.18 0.91
N ASP A 17 -15.95 4.83 2.05
CA ASP A 17 -14.72 5.43 2.54
C ASP A 17 -14.25 4.75 3.83
N ALA A 18 -12.93 4.71 4.02
CA ALA A 18 -12.33 4.27 5.26
C ALA A 18 -10.92 4.86 5.41
N VAL A 19 -10.51 5.06 6.65
CA VAL A 19 -9.12 5.36 7.01
C VAL A 19 -8.71 4.33 8.05
N VAL A 20 -7.72 3.52 7.71
CA VAL A 20 -7.26 2.42 8.55
C VAL A 20 -5.77 2.59 8.83
N LEU A 21 -5.37 2.37 10.08
CA LEU A 21 -3.97 2.42 10.49
C LEU A 21 -3.44 1.00 10.68
N THR A 22 -2.21 0.77 10.24
CA THR A 22 -1.49 -0.46 10.56
C THR A 22 -0.84 -0.34 11.94
N PRO A 23 -0.40 -1.44 12.56
CA PRO A 23 0.58 -1.36 13.64
C PRO A 23 1.87 -0.70 13.15
N ASP A 24 2.74 -0.28 14.07
CA ASP A 24 4.04 0.26 13.71
C ASP A 24 4.87 -0.76 12.94
N ILE A 25 5.49 -0.30 11.87
CA ILE A 25 6.30 -1.13 10.97
C ILE A 25 7.71 -0.58 10.96
N SER A 26 8.69 -1.47 11.06
CA SER A 26 10.11 -1.13 10.82
C SER A 26 10.69 -2.18 9.89
N GLY A 27 11.15 -1.75 8.73
CA GLY A 27 11.76 -2.64 7.75
C GLY A 27 11.40 -2.29 6.33
N PHE A 28 11.83 -3.14 5.41
CA PHE A 28 11.51 -2.99 4.00
C PHE A 28 10.17 -3.63 3.67
N ILE A 29 9.35 -2.93 2.91
CA ILE A 29 8.13 -3.51 2.35
C ILE A 29 8.51 -4.39 1.18
N GLU A 30 8.31 -5.69 1.34
CA GLU A 30 8.60 -6.68 0.30
C GLU A 30 7.49 -6.73 -0.74
N ALA A 31 6.25 -6.86 -0.28
CA ALA A 31 5.08 -6.98 -1.12
C ALA A 31 3.83 -6.66 -0.33
N MET A 32 2.77 -6.34 -1.06
CA MET A 32 1.41 -6.20 -0.53
C MET A 32 0.47 -7.04 -1.38
N ARG A 33 -0.59 -7.56 -0.78
CA ARG A 33 -1.61 -8.26 -1.53
C ARG A 33 -2.99 -7.82 -1.06
N ASP A 34 -3.79 -7.39 -2.01
CA ASP A 34 -5.20 -7.10 -1.83
C ASP A 34 -5.99 -8.40 -1.99
N VAL A 35 -6.80 -8.74 -0.99
CA VAL A 35 -7.66 -9.93 -1.03
C VAL A 35 -9.10 -9.50 -0.78
N PRO A 36 -9.93 -9.47 -1.82
CA PRO A 36 -11.33 -9.11 -1.70
C PRO A 36 -12.11 -10.12 -0.84
N ASP A 37 -13.10 -9.65 -0.10
CA ASP A 37 -14.03 -10.54 0.60
C ASP A 37 -14.86 -11.34 -0.41
N GLY A 38 -15.15 -12.59 -0.08
CA GLY A 38 -15.91 -13.46 -0.99
C GLY A 38 -17.38 -13.09 -1.13
N ALA A 39 -17.97 -12.45 -0.12
CA ALA A 39 -19.41 -12.12 -0.11
C ALA A 39 -19.66 -10.62 -0.37
N ALA A 40 -18.80 -9.74 0.10
CA ALA A 40 -19.00 -8.28 0.03
C ALA A 40 -17.70 -7.56 -0.32
N PRO A 41 -17.10 -7.83 -1.50
CA PRO A 41 -15.85 -7.20 -1.90
C PRO A 41 -16.04 -5.70 -2.16
N LEU A 42 -14.95 -4.93 -2.03
CA LEU A 42 -14.96 -3.52 -2.42
C LEU A 42 -15.43 -3.38 -3.86
N ALA A 43 -16.19 -2.34 -4.13
CA ALA A 43 -16.77 -2.11 -5.45
C ALA A 43 -15.66 -1.91 -6.49
N THR A 44 -15.88 -2.39 -7.70
CA THR A 44 -14.95 -2.15 -8.82
C THR A 44 -14.71 -0.64 -8.99
N GLY A 45 -13.46 -0.24 -9.10
CA GLY A 45 -13.09 1.17 -9.21
C GLY A 45 -12.70 1.81 -7.87
N TRP A 46 -12.58 1.02 -6.79
CA TRP A 46 -12.12 1.55 -5.51
C TRP A 46 -10.69 2.10 -5.61
N ASP A 47 -10.42 3.11 -4.80
CA ASP A 47 -9.10 3.74 -4.73
C ASP A 47 -8.53 3.61 -3.33
N ALA A 48 -7.21 3.55 -3.24
CA ALA A 48 -6.50 3.56 -1.97
C ALA A 48 -5.21 4.36 -2.07
N VAL A 49 -4.91 5.10 -1.01
CA VAL A 49 -3.63 5.79 -0.85
C VAL A 49 -3.01 5.30 0.44
N ILE A 50 -1.78 4.83 0.37
CA ILE A 50 -1.04 4.33 1.53
C ILE A 50 0.20 5.19 1.73
N VAL A 51 0.28 5.81 2.90
CA VAL A 51 1.39 6.71 3.28
C VAL A 51 1.85 6.41 4.70
N GLY A 52 3.07 6.79 5.02
CA GLY A 52 3.53 6.80 6.40
C GLY A 52 2.70 7.77 7.23
N THR A 53 2.23 7.35 8.40
CA THR A 53 1.35 8.17 9.25
C THR A 53 2.05 9.41 9.76
N THR A 54 3.30 9.29 10.19
CA THR A 54 4.07 10.40 10.76
C THR A 54 4.78 11.21 9.70
N THR A 55 5.43 10.54 8.74
CA THR A 55 6.28 11.21 7.74
C THR A 55 5.53 11.63 6.48
N SER A 56 4.32 11.12 6.27
CA SER A 56 3.56 11.27 5.01
C SER A 56 4.30 10.69 3.80
N MET A 57 5.26 9.81 4.03
CA MET A 57 6.02 9.16 2.96
C MET A 57 5.09 8.32 2.09
N ALA A 58 5.08 8.57 0.78
CA ALA A 58 4.25 7.83 -0.16
C ALA A 58 4.73 6.38 -0.28
N ILE A 59 3.82 5.43 -0.10
CA ILE A 59 4.10 4.00 -0.28
C ILE A 59 3.53 3.53 -1.61
N ILE A 60 2.23 3.66 -1.80
CA ILE A 60 1.57 3.28 -3.05
C ILE A 60 0.21 3.98 -3.17
N THR A 61 -0.18 4.27 -4.40
CA THR A 61 -1.54 4.70 -4.75
C THR A 61 -2.15 3.65 -5.65
N ILE A 62 -3.30 3.10 -5.25
CA ILE A 62 -4.06 2.14 -6.05
C ILE A 62 -5.24 2.88 -6.63
N THR A 63 -5.36 2.86 -7.96
CA THR A 63 -6.45 3.52 -8.68
C THR A 63 -7.26 2.48 -9.43
N ASN A 64 -8.59 2.58 -9.33
CA ASN A 64 -9.52 1.69 -9.99
C ASN A 64 -9.29 0.21 -9.67
N GLY A 65 -9.26 -0.12 -8.39
CA GLY A 65 -9.11 -1.48 -7.92
C GLY A 65 -10.26 -2.37 -8.40
N GLY A 66 -9.96 -3.65 -8.56
CA GLY A 66 -10.93 -4.65 -9.01
C GLY A 66 -11.44 -5.54 -7.88
N THR A 67 -12.12 -6.61 -8.26
CA THR A 67 -12.69 -7.58 -7.33
C THR A 67 -11.90 -8.88 -7.25
N SER A 68 -10.75 -8.95 -7.92
CA SER A 68 -9.82 -10.08 -7.85
C SER A 68 -8.62 -9.71 -7.00
N ALA A 69 -8.01 -10.71 -6.34
CA ALA A 69 -6.80 -10.49 -5.56
C ALA A 69 -5.65 -10.03 -6.46
N VAL A 70 -4.93 -9.00 -6.04
CA VAL A 70 -3.79 -8.45 -6.78
C VAL A 70 -2.62 -8.25 -5.82
N GLU A 71 -1.43 -8.63 -6.28
CA GLU A 71 -0.19 -8.38 -5.56
C GLU A 71 0.46 -7.10 -6.06
N PHE A 72 0.93 -6.29 -5.12
CA PHE A 72 1.64 -5.05 -5.39
C PHE A 72 3.04 -5.14 -4.78
N ARG A 73 4.01 -4.56 -5.44
CA ARG A 73 5.39 -4.47 -4.94
C ARG A 73 5.85 -3.03 -4.98
N PRO A 74 5.49 -2.23 -3.94
CA PRO A 74 5.85 -0.82 -3.92
C PRO A 74 7.36 -0.62 -4.01
N ARG A 75 7.77 0.28 -4.87
CA ARG A 75 9.19 0.63 -5.07
C ARG A 75 9.30 2.13 -5.25
N ALA A 76 10.44 2.68 -4.86
CA ALA A 76 10.74 4.09 -5.02
C ALA A 76 12.03 4.27 -5.80
N ALA A 77 12.11 5.31 -6.60
CA ALA A 77 13.34 5.65 -7.31
C ALA A 77 14.45 6.00 -6.31
N ILE A 78 15.64 5.49 -6.53
CA ILE A 78 16.81 5.88 -5.75
C ILE A 78 17.48 7.09 -6.39
N GLN A 79 18.15 7.91 -5.58
CA GLN A 79 18.83 9.12 -6.03
C GLN A 79 20.33 8.98 -5.83
N ASP A 80 21.08 9.74 -6.64
CA ASP A 80 22.50 9.91 -6.42
C ASP A 80 22.75 10.93 -5.28
N ILE A 81 24.01 11.23 -4.99
CA ILE A 81 24.36 12.14 -3.90
C ILE A 81 23.93 13.60 -4.16
N THR A 82 23.52 13.93 -5.38
CA THR A 82 23.01 15.26 -5.74
C THR A 82 21.49 15.31 -5.78
N ASN A 83 20.81 14.26 -5.29
CA ASN A 83 19.37 14.12 -5.26
C ASN A 83 18.73 14.05 -6.66
N VAL A 84 19.45 13.52 -7.61
CA VAL A 84 18.95 13.25 -8.97
C VAL A 84 18.72 11.76 -9.10
N ALA A 85 17.58 11.37 -9.70
CA ALA A 85 17.23 9.96 -9.88
C ALA A 85 18.33 9.23 -10.65
N SER A 86 18.79 8.10 -10.09
CA SER A 86 19.71 7.20 -10.79
C SER A 86 18.96 6.48 -11.90
N LEU A 87 19.55 6.41 -13.08
CA LEU A 87 18.90 5.83 -14.26
C LEU A 87 19.68 4.62 -14.78
N TYR A 88 18.96 3.64 -15.29
CA TYR A 88 19.54 2.61 -16.15
C TYR A 88 19.98 3.23 -17.48
N GLU A 89 20.81 2.53 -18.22
CA GLU A 89 21.26 2.96 -19.55
C GLU A 89 20.09 3.24 -20.51
N SER A 90 18.97 2.55 -20.31
CA SER A 90 17.74 2.76 -21.08
C SER A 90 16.98 4.06 -20.74
N GLY A 91 17.41 4.79 -19.71
CA GLY A 91 16.73 5.98 -19.21
C GLY A 91 15.63 5.71 -18.17
N GLN A 92 15.38 4.45 -17.81
CA GLN A 92 14.43 4.09 -16.76
C GLN A 92 15.04 4.34 -15.39
N ALA A 93 14.21 4.78 -14.44
CA ALA A 93 14.66 5.00 -13.07
C ALA A 93 15.05 3.68 -12.39
N VAL A 94 16.14 3.70 -11.65
CA VAL A 94 16.52 2.59 -10.77
C VAL A 94 15.68 2.71 -9.50
N GLU A 95 15.00 1.63 -9.13
CA GLU A 95 14.09 1.61 -8.00
C GLU A 95 14.50 0.55 -6.98
N ASP A 96 14.13 0.78 -5.72
CA ASP A 96 14.38 -0.15 -4.63
C ASP A 96 13.16 -0.21 -3.72
N LYS A 97 13.20 -1.16 -2.79
CA LYS A 97 12.18 -1.34 -1.76
C LYS A 97 12.08 -0.09 -0.89
N ILE A 98 10.89 0.14 -0.37
CA ILE A 98 10.63 1.26 0.53
C ILE A 98 10.87 0.81 1.96
N PHE A 99 11.71 1.56 2.70
CA PHE A 99 11.97 1.30 4.11
C PHE A 99 11.05 2.16 4.98
N VAL A 100 10.41 1.53 5.95
CA VAL A 100 9.55 2.19 6.92
C VAL A 100 10.28 2.24 8.27
N HIS A 101 10.36 3.43 8.85
CA HIS A 101 11.18 3.72 10.03
C HIS A 101 10.34 3.80 11.30
N GLY A 102 9.76 2.70 11.76
CA GLY A 102 9.08 2.65 13.05
C GLY A 102 7.83 3.53 13.12
N GLU A 103 7.01 3.52 12.09
CA GLU A 103 5.73 4.22 12.09
C GLU A 103 4.63 3.32 11.55
N SER A 104 3.38 3.65 11.87
CA SER A 104 2.24 3.00 11.23
C SER A 104 2.07 3.53 9.80
N LEU A 105 1.33 2.78 8.99
CA LEU A 105 0.90 3.25 7.67
C LEU A 105 -0.57 3.63 7.74
N THR A 106 -0.93 4.71 7.09
CA THR A 106 -2.32 5.14 6.93
C THR A 106 -2.82 4.67 5.57
N VAL A 107 -3.87 3.86 5.59
CA VAL A 107 -4.55 3.37 4.39
C VAL A 107 -5.85 4.14 4.25
N THR A 108 -5.96 4.98 3.24
CA THR A 108 -7.17 5.76 2.95
C THR A 108 -7.86 5.15 1.76
N LEU A 109 -9.09 4.68 1.96
CA LEU A 109 -9.92 4.04 0.94
C LEU A 109 -11.04 4.98 0.50
N ASP A 110 -11.34 4.95 -0.79
CA ASP A 110 -12.39 5.75 -1.40
C ASP A 110 -13.10 4.94 -2.49
N GLU A 111 -14.35 5.27 -2.75
CA GLU A 111 -15.16 4.62 -3.79
C GLU A 111 -15.31 3.10 -3.61
N GLY A 112 -15.25 2.60 -2.39
CA GLY A 112 -15.30 1.18 -2.09
C GLY A 112 -16.69 0.56 -2.09
N GLY A 113 -17.74 1.34 -2.36
CA GLY A 113 -19.13 0.87 -2.25
C GLY A 113 -19.64 0.91 -0.82
N ALA A 114 -20.92 0.67 -0.61
CA ALA A 114 -21.54 0.78 0.71
C ALA A 114 -21.25 -0.46 1.56
N SER A 115 -20.60 -0.27 2.70
CA SER A 115 -20.36 -1.32 3.71
C SER A 115 -19.69 -2.59 3.15
N LYS A 116 -18.73 -2.41 2.26
CA LYS A 116 -17.94 -3.50 1.68
C LYS A 116 -16.64 -3.70 2.45
N THR A 117 -15.99 -4.83 2.23
CA THR A 117 -14.78 -5.18 2.98
C THR A 117 -13.75 -5.92 2.12
N GLY A 118 -12.51 -5.89 2.58
CA GLY A 118 -11.41 -6.64 2.01
C GLY A 118 -10.27 -6.71 3.01
N LYS A 119 -9.21 -7.41 2.67
CA LYS A 119 -7.99 -7.48 3.49
C LYS A 119 -6.80 -7.03 2.68
N LEU A 120 -5.89 -6.35 3.34
CA LEU A 120 -4.58 -6.01 2.78
C LEU A 120 -3.52 -6.74 3.60
N PHE A 121 -2.72 -7.55 2.93
CA PHE A 121 -1.56 -8.20 3.52
C PHE A 121 -0.32 -7.42 3.13
N ILE A 122 0.55 -7.17 4.12
CA ILE A 122 1.81 -6.47 3.91
C ILE A 122 2.94 -7.33 4.46
N TRP A 123 3.86 -7.76 3.61
CA TRP A 123 5.05 -8.50 4.01
C TRP A 123 6.21 -7.54 4.20
N VAL A 124 6.80 -7.57 5.39
CA VAL A 124 7.90 -6.69 5.81
C VAL A 124 9.11 -7.53 6.19
N SER A 125 10.29 -7.10 5.78
CA SER A 125 11.53 -7.77 6.13
C SER A 125 12.55 -6.84 6.81
#